data_b5401a5e23a054d21dc7215ab1eca59f
#
_entry.id   b5401a5e23a054d21dc7215ab1eca59f
#
_cell.length_a   1.000
_cell.length_b   1.000
_cell.length_c   1.000
_cell.angle_alpha   90.00
_cell.angle_beta   90.00
_cell.angle_gamma   90.00
#
_symmetry.space_group_name_H-M   'P 1'
#
loop_
_entity.id
_entity.type
_entity.pdbx_description
1 polymer ?
#
loop_
_entity_poly.entity_id
_entity_poly.type
_entity_poly.pdbx_seq_one_letter_code
_entity_poly.pdbx_strand_id
1 'polypeptide(L)'
;MAKKSTRLEALHDTFKENNISPENIVKNDSLIRQIKKYADSVQDYRHPSYVKHLLGDIIMIVFFAILGNANEWGEIESFAKKKEAWLRKYLELPYGIPTDDTYRIVIGNINTDYFFQVTVGLLLHTVDGILEASGKEQALHEKSIVSVDGKVSCGSGRKNHMDGEEKALQTLNVFSNDYGMCLAQKFIGEKTNEIPAAQEILRLMDLKDTIVTADAMNCQKETAAAVIGRKGDYVLALKGNQPLFYEEVMAFFDTECKGELRKRKGCYQKTVEPEHGGIATREYYITEDIGWYSERKQWKGLKSFGMVHKKIEKPDGSREKECRYYICSIGENVEEFERAARGHWGVENNLHWQMDFTFKDDKNTSMARTGAKNLQIMKKIVLSILGLVKESYKISMKRIRYELSLDYENGVEKMLSMLDIDSIKKHYIQQGNLL
;
A
#
# COMPACT_ATOMS: atom_id res chain seq x y z
N MET A 1 -3.68 19.37 21.57
CA MET A 1 -4.76 18.71 20.82
C MET A 1 -4.35 17.26 20.60
N ALA A 2 -5.24 16.30 20.79
CA ALA A 2 -4.93 14.91 20.50
C ALA A 2 -4.61 14.76 19.00
N LYS A 3 -3.55 14.03 18.69
CA LYS A 3 -3.15 13.72 17.30
C LYS A 3 -4.29 12.88 16.68
N LYS A 4 -4.89 13.35 15.59
CA LYS A 4 -5.86 12.53 14.85
C LYS A 4 -5.15 11.33 14.24
N SER A 5 -5.75 10.15 14.32
CA SER A 5 -5.15 8.91 13.81
C SER A 5 -5.49 8.66 12.34
N THR A 6 -4.69 7.85 11.65
CA THR A 6 -5.03 7.30 10.33
C THR A 6 -6.12 6.22 10.49
N ARG A 7 -6.77 5.82 9.37
CA ARG A 7 -7.72 4.68 9.37
C ARG A 7 -7.06 3.41 9.89
N LEU A 8 -5.83 3.14 9.50
CA LEU A 8 -5.08 1.98 9.95
C LEU A 8 -4.77 2.03 11.46
N GLU A 9 -4.35 3.20 11.98
CA GLU A 9 -4.15 3.40 13.41
C GLU A 9 -5.47 3.26 14.18
N ALA A 10 -6.57 3.83 13.70
CA ALA A 10 -7.89 3.71 14.30
C ALA A 10 -8.38 2.25 14.35
N LEU A 11 -8.10 1.46 13.29
CA LEU A 11 -8.37 0.03 13.25
C LEU A 11 -7.56 -0.72 14.33
N HIS A 12 -6.26 -0.45 14.41
CA HIS A 12 -5.39 -1.06 15.42
C HIS A 12 -5.82 -0.70 16.85
N ASP A 13 -6.24 0.54 17.07
CA ASP A 13 -6.78 0.96 18.37
C ASP A 13 -8.11 0.26 18.68
N THR A 14 -8.98 0.06 17.68
CA THR A 14 -10.19 -0.75 17.83
C THR A 14 -9.86 -2.15 18.31
N PHE A 15 -8.85 -2.79 17.74
CA PHE A 15 -8.44 -4.13 18.18
C PHE A 15 -7.89 -4.14 19.60
N LYS A 16 -7.07 -3.15 19.99
CA LYS A 16 -6.50 -3.04 21.35
C LYS A 16 -7.57 -2.78 22.39
N GLU A 17 -8.43 -1.80 22.20
CA GLU A 17 -9.47 -1.38 23.13
C GLU A 17 -10.49 -2.50 23.40
N ASN A 18 -10.77 -3.32 22.40
CA ASN A 18 -11.74 -4.41 22.48
C ASN A 18 -11.08 -5.77 22.72
N ASN A 19 -9.79 -5.79 23.01
CA ASN A 19 -9.04 -7.03 23.22
C ASN A 19 -9.17 -8.03 22.06
N ILE A 20 -9.30 -7.50 20.82
CA ILE A 20 -9.38 -8.30 19.60
C ILE A 20 -7.96 -8.74 19.25
N SER A 21 -7.66 -9.98 19.54
CA SER A 21 -6.38 -10.62 19.23
C SER A 21 -6.60 -12.05 18.75
N PRO A 22 -5.63 -12.67 18.07
CA PRO A 22 -5.77 -14.04 17.58
C PRO A 22 -6.13 -15.06 18.65
N GLU A 23 -5.68 -14.84 19.88
CA GLU A 23 -5.94 -15.73 21.00
C GLU A 23 -7.35 -15.57 21.58
N ASN A 24 -7.90 -14.37 21.52
CA ASN A 24 -9.14 -14.00 22.23
C ASN A 24 -10.38 -14.02 21.34
N ILE A 25 -10.21 -14.10 20.00
CA ILE A 25 -11.34 -14.06 19.09
C ILE A 25 -11.97 -15.44 18.91
N VAL A 26 -13.30 -15.47 18.94
CA VAL A 26 -14.06 -16.69 18.63
C VAL A 26 -13.98 -16.92 17.10
N LYS A 27 -13.75 -18.18 16.72
CA LYS A 27 -13.73 -18.62 15.32
C LYS A 27 -15.03 -18.21 14.62
N ASN A 28 -14.88 -17.43 13.56
CA ASN A 28 -15.98 -16.99 12.72
C ASN A 28 -15.54 -17.04 11.25
N ASP A 29 -16.33 -17.67 10.41
CA ASP A 29 -16.05 -17.88 8.99
C ASP A 29 -16.79 -16.89 8.08
N SER A 30 -17.48 -15.90 8.62
CA SER A 30 -18.33 -14.99 7.84
C SER A 30 -17.51 -14.16 6.83
N LEU A 31 -16.32 -13.67 7.22
CA LEU A 31 -15.45 -12.95 6.31
C LEU A 31 -14.93 -13.85 5.18
N ILE A 32 -14.62 -15.11 5.44
CA ILE A 32 -14.24 -16.06 4.40
C ILE A 32 -15.35 -16.17 3.35
N ARG A 33 -16.61 -16.24 3.78
CA ARG A 33 -17.78 -16.27 2.88
C ARG A 33 -17.97 -14.96 2.11
N GLN A 34 -17.66 -13.83 2.72
CA GLN A 34 -17.67 -12.53 2.04
C GLN A 34 -16.57 -12.47 0.96
N ILE A 35 -15.34 -12.88 1.28
CA ILE A 35 -14.24 -12.97 0.30
C ILE A 35 -14.64 -13.90 -0.85
N LYS A 36 -15.30 -15.05 -0.55
CA LYS A 36 -15.81 -15.97 -1.59
C LYS A 36 -16.83 -15.30 -2.50
N LYS A 37 -17.77 -14.51 -1.96
CA LYS A 37 -18.73 -13.75 -2.80
C LYS A 37 -18.04 -12.78 -3.75
N TYR A 38 -16.98 -12.09 -3.28
CA TYR A 38 -16.16 -11.24 -4.15
C TYR A 38 -15.42 -12.04 -5.22
N ALA A 39 -14.85 -13.19 -4.85
CA ALA A 39 -14.20 -14.08 -5.81
C ALA A 39 -15.18 -14.59 -6.87
N ASP A 40 -16.40 -14.93 -6.48
CA ASP A 40 -17.47 -15.37 -7.38
C ASP A 40 -18.02 -14.24 -8.28
N SER A 41 -17.87 -12.97 -7.87
CA SER A 41 -18.25 -11.82 -8.67
C SER A 41 -17.27 -11.52 -9.82
N VAL A 42 -16.09 -12.11 -9.80
CA VAL A 42 -15.13 -11.98 -10.90
C VAL A 42 -15.69 -12.68 -12.14
N GLN A 43 -15.85 -11.91 -13.21
CA GLN A 43 -16.41 -12.43 -14.46
C GLN A 43 -15.52 -13.55 -15.03
N ASP A 44 -16.10 -14.74 -15.21
CA ASP A 44 -15.42 -15.84 -15.87
C ASP A 44 -15.41 -15.61 -17.39
N TYR A 45 -14.24 -15.48 -17.96
CA TYR A 45 -14.04 -15.28 -19.40
C TYR A 45 -14.15 -16.57 -20.21
N ARG A 46 -14.16 -17.74 -19.52
CA ARG A 46 -14.17 -19.05 -20.17
C ARG A 46 -15.59 -19.41 -20.64
N HIS A 47 -15.67 -20.11 -21.78
CA HIS A 47 -16.94 -20.67 -22.21
C HIS A 47 -17.41 -21.76 -21.24
N PRO A 48 -18.68 -21.78 -20.79
CA PRO A 48 -19.18 -22.71 -19.76
C PRO A 48 -18.85 -24.18 -20.00
N SER A 49 -18.85 -24.64 -21.26
CA SER A 49 -18.54 -26.05 -21.61
C SER A 49 -17.09 -26.46 -21.30
N TYR A 50 -16.19 -25.53 -21.09
CA TYR A 50 -14.78 -25.79 -20.77
C TYR A 50 -14.47 -25.59 -19.28
N VAL A 51 -15.44 -25.18 -18.47
CA VAL A 51 -15.26 -24.91 -17.06
C VAL A 51 -15.35 -26.21 -16.26
N LYS A 52 -14.20 -26.77 -15.87
CA LYS A 52 -14.12 -27.86 -14.89
C LYS A 52 -14.06 -27.38 -13.46
N HIS A 53 -13.28 -26.33 -13.22
CA HIS A 53 -13.09 -25.73 -11.91
C HIS A 53 -13.65 -24.32 -11.88
N LEU A 54 -14.44 -24.01 -10.87
CA LEU A 54 -15.08 -22.70 -10.71
C LEU A 54 -14.02 -21.59 -10.52
N LEU A 55 -14.22 -20.44 -11.17
CA LEU A 55 -13.24 -19.34 -11.09
C LEU A 55 -13.08 -18.82 -9.66
N GLY A 56 -14.21 -18.67 -8.94
CA GLY A 56 -14.19 -18.24 -7.55
C GLY A 56 -13.42 -19.21 -6.64
N ASP A 57 -13.55 -20.54 -6.87
CA ASP A 57 -12.78 -21.54 -6.12
C ASP A 57 -11.28 -21.43 -6.40
N ILE A 58 -10.91 -21.24 -7.67
CA ILE A 58 -9.50 -21.03 -8.07
C ILE A 58 -8.92 -19.79 -7.38
N ILE A 59 -9.62 -18.65 -7.41
CA ILE A 59 -9.19 -17.41 -6.76
C ILE A 59 -9.01 -17.63 -5.26
N MET A 60 -9.96 -18.27 -4.60
CA MET A 60 -9.90 -18.55 -3.16
C MET A 60 -8.75 -19.48 -2.79
N ILE A 61 -8.48 -20.51 -3.58
CA ILE A 61 -7.34 -21.41 -3.35
C ILE A 61 -6.04 -20.62 -3.43
N VAL A 62 -5.86 -19.79 -4.46
CA VAL A 62 -4.66 -18.95 -4.62
C VAL A 62 -4.51 -17.99 -3.43
N PHE A 63 -5.59 -17.34 -3.01
CA PHE A 63 -5.59 -16.48 -1.84
C PHE A 63 -5.14 -17.21 -0.56
N PHE A 64 -5.75 -18.33 -0.25
CA PHE A 64 -5.40 -19.12 0.92
C PHE A 64 -3.98 -19.70 0.86
N ALA A 65 -3.55 -20.15 -0.30
CA ALA A 65 -2.20 -20.67 -0.48
C ALA A 65 -1.13 -19.60 -0.23
N ILE A 66 -1.34 -18.36 -0.74
CA ILE A 66 -0.43 -17.23 -0.51
C ILE A 66 -0.40 -16.85 0.97
N LEU A 67 -1.54 -16.85 1.68
CA LEU A 67 -1.56 -16.71 3.14
C LEU A 67 -0.75 -17.79 3.83
N GLY A 68 -0.85 -19.05 3.36
CA GLY A 68 -0.11 -20.21 3.84
C GLY A 68 1.35 -20.28 3.38
N ASN A 69 1.91 -19.17 2.91
CA ASN A 69 3.31 -19.01 2.51
C ASN A 69 3.69 -19.59 1.13
N ALA A 70 2.73 -19.99 0.28
CA ALA A 70 2.98 -20.32 -1.12
C ALA A 70 3.28 -19.02 -1.92
N ASN A 71 4.18 -19.11 -2.90
CA ASN A 71 4.60 -17.97 -3.72
C ASN A 71 4.61 -18.28 -5.22
N GLU A 72 4.53 -19.57 -5.58
CA GLU A 72 4.61 -20.10 -6.94
C GLU A 72 3.46 -21.08 -7.22
N TRP A 73 3.15 -21.32 -8.50
CA TRP A 73 1.99 -22.15 -8.90
C TRP A 73 2.05 -23.59 -8.37
N GLY A 74 3.23 -24.23 -8.41
CA GLY A 74 3.41 -25.58 -7.87
C GLY A 74 3.27 -25.66 -6.34
N GLU A 75 3.66 -24.58 -5.62
CA GLU A 75 3.44 -24.48 -4.17
C GLU A 75 1.95 -24.32 -3.86
N ILE A 76 1.19 -23.57 -4.71
CA ILE A 76 -0.27 -23.41 -4.60
C ILE A 76 -0.98 -24.76 -4.78
N GLU A 77 -0.61 -25.54 -5.79
CA GLU A 77 -1.15 -26.88 -6.00
C GLU A 77 -0.85 -27.80 -4.81
N SER A 78 0.39 -27.80 -4.35
CA SER A 78 0.84 -28.61 -3.20
C SER A 78 0.07 -28.27 -1.93
N PHE A 79 -0.13 -26.96 -1.67
CA PHE A 79 -0.95 -26.47 -0.57
C PHE A 79 -2.39 -26.97 -0.70
N ALA A 80 -3.01 -26.77 -1.87
CA ALA A 80 -4.40 -27.12 -2.10
C ALA A 80 -4.67 -28.62 -1.90
N LYS A 81 -3.79 -29.48 -2.41
CA LYS A 81 -3.87 -30.94 -2.22
C LYS A 81 -3.79 -31.34 -0.74
N LYS A 82 -2.92 -30.69 0.03
CA LYS A 82 -2.77 -30.97 1.47
C LYS A 82 -3.92 -30.44 2.31
N LYS A 83 -4.61 -29.39 1.87
CA LYS A 83 -5.69 -28.73 2.59
C LYS A 83 -7.07 -28.94 1.96
N GLU A 84 -7.23 -29.90 1.05
CA GLU A 84 -8.47 -30.14 0.32
C GLU A 84 -9.67 -30.32 1.25
N ALA A 85 -9.53 -31.12 2.30
CA ALA A 85 -10.62 -31.35 3.26
C ALA A 85 -11.10 -30.07 3.96
N TRP A 86 -10.16 -29.16 4.29
CA TRP A 86 -10.49 -27.88 4.88
C TRP A 86 -11.09 -26.91 3.83
N LEU A 87 -10.52 -26.85 2.63
CA LEU A 87 -11.01 -26.03 1.52
C LEU A 87 -12.46 -26.37 1.17
N ARG A 88 -12.84 -27.65 1.21
CA ARG A 88 -14.22 -28.12 0.95
C ARG A 88 -15.27 -27.61 1.96
N LYS A 89 -14.87 -27.00 3.06
CA LYS A 89 -15.81 -26.30 3.95
C LYS A 89 -16.35 -25.00 3.33
N TYR A 90 -15.63 -24.44 2.37
CA TYR A 90 -15.89 -23.12 1.79
C TYR A 90 -16.04 -23.14 0.25
N LEU A 91 -15.51 -24.15 -0.42
CA LEU A 91 -15.40 -24.28 -1.87
C LEU A 91 -16.13 -25.53 -2.36
N GLU A 92 -16.67 -25.46 -3.56
CA GLU A 92 -17.42 -26.57 -4.15
C GLU A 92 -16.52 -27.69 -4.67
N LEU A 93 -15.43 -27.32 -5.35
CA LEU A 93 -14.42 -28.21 -5.92
C LEU A 93 -15.03 -29.41 -6.67
N PRO A 94 -15.89 -29.21 -7.67
CA PRO A 94 -16.67 -30.28 -8.31
C PRO A 94 -15.78 -31.35 -8.97
N TYR A 95 -14.59 -31.01 -9.41
CA TYR A 95 -13.60 -31.92 -10.02
C TYR A 95 -12.31 -32.03 -9.21
N GLY A 96 -12.37 -31.77 -7.89
CA GLY A 96 -11.20 -31.81 -7.00
C GLY A 96 -10.28 -30.58 -7.16
N ILE A 97 -9.03 -30.78 -6.80
CA ILE A 97 -8.02 -29.72 -6.82
C ILE A 97 -7.47 -29.51 -8.23
N PRO A 98 -7.45 -28.26 -8.75
CA PRO A 98 -6.80 -27.91 -10.01
C PRO A 98 -5.29 -28.20 -9.98
N THR A 99 -4.70 -28.42 -11.15
CA THR A 99 -3.25 -28.50 -11.32
C THR A 99 -2.62 -27.10 -11.37
N ASP A 100 -1.30 -27.02 -11.18
CA ASP A 100 -0.51 -25.78 -11.28
C ASP A 100 -0.71 -25.07 -12.63
N ASP A 101 -0.77 -25.82 -13.74
CA ASP A 101 -1.09 -25.29 -15.06
C ASP A 101 -2.49 -24.66 -15.12
N THR A 102 -3.47 -25.26 -14.45
CA THR A 102 -4.82 -24.68 -14.40
C THR A 102 -4.82 -23.34 -13.68
N TYR A 103 -4.15 -23.23 -12.52
CA TYR A 103 -4.01 -21.94 -11.83
C TYR A 103 -3.32 -20.90 -12.71
N ARG A 104 -2.21 -21.28 -13.32
CA ARG A 104 -1.42 -20.40 -14.19
C ARG A 104 -2.23 -19.89 -15.37
N ILE A 105 -2.96 -20.77 -16.06
CA ILE A 105 -3.75 -20.41 -17.25
C ILE A 105 -4.97 -19.59 -16.84
N VAL A 106 -5.72 -20.04 -15.84
CA VAL A 106 -7.00 -19.39 -15.48
C VAL A 106 -6.75 -18.01 -14.88
N ILE A 107 -5.90 -17.89 -13.86
CA ILE A 107 -5.54 -16.59 -13.29
C ILE A 107 -4.86 -15.70 -14.34
N GLY A 108 -4.04 -16.30 -15.21
CA GLY A 108 -3.30 -15.58 -16.26
C GLY A 108 -4.17 -14.93 -17.33
N ASN A 109 -5.42 -15.29 -17.46
CA ASN A 109 -6.33 -14.72 -18.46
C ASN A 109 -7.43 -13.82 -17.89
N ILE A 110 -7.46 -13.59 -16.57
CA ILE A 110 -8.37 -12.60 -15.97
C ILE A 110 -7.91 -11.20 -16.39
N ASN A 111 -8.86 -10.33 -16.73
CA ASN A 111 -8.53 -8.92 -16.96
C ASN A 111 -7.93 -8.30 -15.69
N THR A 112 -6.69 -7.85 -15.79
CA THR A 112 -5.88 -7.41 -14.66
C THR A 112 -6.47 -6.19 -13.95
N ASP A 113 -6.94 -5.19 -14.69
CA ASP A 113 -7.47 -3.95 -14.12
C ASP A 113 -8.80 -4.19 -13.40
N TYR A 114 -9.68 -4.97 -14.02
CA TYR A 114 -10.94 -5.38 -13.40
C TYR A 114 -10.70 -6.19 -12.13
N PHE A 115 -9.78 -7.17 -12.18
CA PHE A 115 -9.44 -8.01 -11.03
C PHE A 115 -8.91 -7.17 -9.85
N PHE A 116 -8.05 -6.20 -10.14
CA PHE A 116 -7.54 -5.28 -9.14
C PHE A 116 -8.66 -4.44 -8.50
N GLN A 117 -9.57 -3.89 -9.31
CA GLN A 117 -10.69 -3.07 -8.80
C GLN A 117 -11.60 -3.85 -7.84
N VAL A 118 -11.96 -5.09 -8.20
CA VAL A 118 -12.78 -5.95 -7.33
C VAL A 118 -12.10 -6.19 -5.98
N THR A 119 -10.80 -6.45 -5.99
CA THR A 119 -10.04 -6.75 -4.77
C THR A 119 -9.81 -5.55 -3.88
N VAL A 120 -9.56 -4.37 -4.43
CA VAL A 120 -9.48 -3.12 -3.67
C VAL A 120 -10.83 -2.79 -3.04
N GLY A 121 -11.93 -2.98 -3.78
CA GLY A 121 -13.29 -2.80 -3.26
C GLY A 121 -13.57 -3.64 -2.02
N LEU A 122 -13.15 -4.90 -2.00
CA LEU A 122 -13.26 -5.76 -0.83
C LEU A 122 -12.51 -5.20 0.38
N LEU A 123 -11.26 -4.78 0.19
CA LEU A 123 -10.41 -4.30 1.28
C LEU A 123 -10.94 -2.98 1.89
N LEU A 124 -11.35 -2.04 1.05
CA LEU A 124 -11.95 -0.78 1.48
C LEU A 124 -13.24 -1.03 2.27
N HIS A 125 -14.13 -1.86 1.73
CA HIS A 125 -15.37 -2.23 2.43
C HIS A 125 -15.09 -2.85 3.82
N THR A 126 -14.09 -3.71 3.92
CA THR A 126 -13.72 -4.34 5.20
C THR A 126 -13.23 -3.29 6.21
N VAL A 127 -12.31 -2.41 5.83
CA VAL A 127 -11.76 -1.39 6.75
C VAL A 127 -12.81 -0.38 7.17
N ASP A 128 -13.53 0.20 6.22
CA ASP A 128 -14.55 1.21 6.49
C ASP A 128 -15.69 0.62 7.32
N GLY A 129 -16.14 -0.60 7.03
CA GLY A 129 -17.16 -1.28 7.80
C GLY A 129 -16.76 -1.57 9.26
N ILE A 130 -15.50 -1.90 9.53
CA ILE A 130 -14.99 -2.08 10.90
C ILE A 130 -14.95 -0.74 11.64
N LEU A 131 -14.47 0.32 11.00
CA LEU A 131 -14.38 1.65 11.60
C LEU A 131 -15.77 2.25 11.88
N GLU A 132 -16.73 2.06 10.97
CA GLU A 132 -18.14 2.41 11.18
C GLU A 132 -18.71 1.65 12.38
N ALA A 133 -18.53 0.32 12.40
CA ALA A 133 -18.98 -0.54 13.50
C ALA A 133 -18.38 -0.16 14.85
N SER A 134 -17.19 0.45 14.88
CA SER A 134 -16.51 0.90 16.09
C SER A 134 -16.75 2.37 16.45
N GLY A 135 -17.53 3.12 15.65
CA GLY A 135 -17.78 4.54 15.86
C GLY A 135 -16.55 5.43 15.65
N LYS A 136 -15.48 4.92 15.03
CA LYS A 136 -14.20 5.64 14.83
C LYS A 136 -14.10 6.36 13.48
N GLU A 137 -15.10 6.27 12.64
CA GLU A 137 -15.09 6.88 11.30
C GLU A 137 -14.84 8.39 11.33
N GLN A 138 -15.38 9.10 12.34
CA GLN A 138 -15.29 10.56 12.45
C GLN A 138 -13.97 11.08 13.05
N ALA A 139 -13.11 10.20 13.60
CA ALA A 139 -11.88 10.59 14.28
C ALA A 139 -10.68 10.79 13.34
N LEU A 140 -10.89 10.71 12.02
CA LEU A 140 -9.83 10.63 11.02
C LEU A 140 -9.22 12.00 10.67
N HIS A 141 -8.06 11.97 10.02
CA HIS A 141 -7.36 13.15 9.55
C HIS A 141 -8.20 13.95 8.56
N GLU A 142 -7.96 15.27 8.52
CA GLU A 142 -8.62 16.15 7.55
C GLU A 142 -8.25 15.82 6.10
N LYS A 143 -6.99 15.40 5.86
CA LYS A 143 -6.55 14.97 4.52
C LYS A 143 -5.84 13.62 4.58
N SER A 144 -6.20 12.74 3.66
CA SER A 144 -5.53 11.47 3.44
C SER A 144 -4.18 11.66 2.74
N ILE A 145 -3.23 10.74 2.95
CA ILE A 145 -1.95 10.76 2.24
C ILE A 145 -1.85 9.53 1.35
N VAL A 146 -1.60 9.78 0.08
CA VAL A 146 -1.29 8.74 -0.90
C VAL A 146 0.09 8.95 -1.50
N SER A 147 0.84 7.88 -1.64
CA SER A 147 2.20 7.87 -2.17
C SER A 147 2.22 7.20 -3.53
N VAL A 148 2.77 7.89 -4.53
CA VAL A 148 2.94 7.37 -5.89
C VAL A 148 4.38 6.97 -6.08
N ASP A 149 4.61 5.69 -6.40
CA ASP A 149 5.96 5.16 -6.61
C ASP A 149 5.96 3.96 -7.54
N GLY A 150 7.05 3.80 -8.29
CA GLY A 150 7.27 2.73 -9.22
C GLY A 150 8.02 1.55 -8.60
N LYS A 151 7.66 0.33 -9.00
CA LYS A 151 8.37 -0.88 -8.63
C LYS A 151 8.72 -1.72 -9.85
N VAL A 152 9.95 -2.19 -9.90
CA VAL A 152 10.43 -3.16 -10.88
C VAL A 152 10.50 -4.54 -10.22
N SER A 153 9.83 -5.54 -10.80
CA SER A 153 9.91 -6.94 -10.37
C SER A 153 11.02 -7.63 -11.16
N CYS A 154 12.25 -7.56 -10.67
CA CYS A 154 13.48 -7.89 -11.40
C CYS A 154 13.47 -9.33 -11.97
N GLY A 155 12.98 -10.32 -11.23
CA GLY A 155 12.93 -11.73 -11.67
C GLY A 155 11.99 -12.03 -12.83
N SER A 156 11.12 -11.08 -13.18
CA SER A 156 10.20 -11.22 -14.31
C SER A 156 10.83 -10.85 -15.67
N GLY A 157 12.04 -10.31 -15.66
CA GLY A 157 12.80 -9.99 -16.89
C GLY A 157 13.50 -11.21 -17.46
N ARG A 158 13.68 -11.29 -18.76
CA ARG A 158 14.33 -12.41 -19.46
C ARG A 158 15.23 -11.95 -20.61
N LYS A 159 16.32 -12.70 -20.78
CA LYS A 159 17.12 -12.68 -22.00
C LYS A 159 16.74 -13.89 -22.82
N ASN A 160 16.01 -13.69 -23.90
CA ASN A 160 15.69 -14.78 -24.82
C ASN A 160 16.66 -14.70 -26.00
N HIS A 161 17.42 -15.77 -26.26
CA HIS A 161 18.43 -15.81 -27.33
C HIS A 161 17.84 -15.71 -28.73
N MET A 162 16.53 -15.91 -28.90
CA MET A 162 15.86 -15.88 -30.22
C MET A 162 14.96 -14.66 -30.45
N ASP A 163 14.31 -14.12 -29.39
CA ASP A 163 13.26 -13.10 -29.53
C ASP A 163 13.60 -11.73 -28.89
N GLY A 164 14.85 -11.55 -28.45
CA GLY A 164 15.27 -10.30 -27.79
C GLY A 164 15.12 -10.31 -26.27
N GLU A 165 15.38 -9.16 -25.65
CA GLU A 165 15.34 -8.98 -24.21
C GLU A 165 13.92 -8.56 -23.76
N GLU A 166 13.28 -9.38 -22.95
CA GLU A 166 12.00 -9.04 -22.32
C GLU A 166 12.26 -8.31 -21.00
N LYS A 167 11.91 -7.02 -20.95
CA LYS A 167 12.12 -6.17 -19.76
C LYS A 167 11.32 -6.68 -18.57
N ALA A 168 11.85 -6.50 -17.37
CA ALA A 168 11.14 -6.80 -16.13
C ALA A 168 9.81 -6.02 -16.02
N LEU A 169 8.83 -6.60 -15.34
CA LEU A 169 7.56 -5.93 -15.06
C LEU A 169 7.79 -4.69 -14.22
N GLN A 170 7.29 -3.57 -14.70
CA GLN A 170 7.25 -2.31 -13.97
C GLN A 170 5.81 -2.01 -13.58
N THR A 171 5.59 -1.65 -12.35
CA THR A 171 4.28 -1.32 -11.80
C THR A 171 4.36 0.00 -11.07
N LEU A 172 3.57 0.98 -11.51
CA LEU A 172 3.31 2.17 -10.72
C LEU A 172 2.22 1.84 -9.69
N ASN A 173 2.43 2.23 -8.46
CA ASN A 173 1.51 2.00 -7.35
C ASN A 173 1.08 3.33 -6.74
N VAL A 174 -0.18 3.43 -6.35
CA VAL A 174 -0.70 4.50 -5.50
C VAL A 174 -1.06 3.86 -4.17
N PHE A 175 -0.23 4.09 -3.17
CA PHE A 175 -0.33 3.51 -1.85
C PHE A 175 -0.97 4.49 -0.87
N SER A 176 -2.01 4.06 -0.17
CA SER A 176 -2.61 4.84 0.91
C SER A 176 -1.95 4.51 2.24
N ASN A 177 -1.41 5.54 2.89
CA ASN A 177 -0.89 5.40 4.26
C ASN A 177 -2.01 5.24 5.28
N ASP A 178 -3.18 5.79 5.01
CA ASP A 178 -4.33 5.72 5.90
C ASP A 178 -4.96 4.32 5.95
N TYR A 179 -5.00 3.64 4.82
CA TYR A 179 -5.51 2.27 4.70
C TYR A 179 -4.42 1.20 4.79
N GLY A 180 -3.13 1.58 4.63
CA GLY A 180 -2.02 0.62 4.58
C GLY A 180 -2.06 -0.32 3.35
N MET A 181 -2.66 0.12 2.24
CA MET A 181 -2.86 -0.68 1.04
C MET A 181 -2.67 0.08 -0.26
N CYS A 182 -2.48 -0.66 -1.35
CA CYS A 182 -2.43 -0.11 -2.70
C CYS A 182 -3.86 0.17 -3.20
N LEU A 183 -4.21 1.44 -3.42
CA LEU A 183 -5.54 1.86 -3.90
C LEU A 183 -5.66 1.85 -5.41
N ALA A 184 -4.55 2.08 -6.13
CA ALA A 184 -4.51 2.04 -7.57
C ALA A 184 -3.15 1.56 -8.04
N GLN A 185 -3.12 0.91 -9.20
CA GLN A 185 -1.88 0.48 -9.84
C GLN A 185 -1.99 0.56 -11.35
N LYS A 186 -0.84 0.72 -12.01
CA LYS A 186 -0.73 0.63 -13.46
C LYS A 186 0.53 -0.10 -13.86
N PHE A 187 0.40 -1.12 -14.69
CA PHE A 187 1.55 -1.77 -15.29
C PHE A 187 2.10 -0.92 -16.42
N ILE A 188 3.38 -0.60 -16.33
CA ILE A 188 4.08 0.24 -17.30
C ILE A 188 4.50 -0.66 -18.47
N GLY A 189 4.06 -0.32 -19.68
CA GLY A 189 4.43 -1.03 -20.89
C GLY A 189 5.84 -0.64 -21.38
N GLU A 190 6.40 -1.42 -22.28
CA GLU A 190 7.76 -1.21 -22.81
C GLU A 190 7.97 0.15 -23.51
N LYS A 191 6.89 0.72 -24.04
CA LYS A 191 6.90 2.00 -24.80
C LYS A 191 6.48 3.20 -23.94
N THR A 192 6.13 2.99 -22.66
CA THR A 192 5.74 4.05 -21.74
C THR A 192 6.72 4.14 -20.58
N ASN A 193 6.76 5.26 -19.90
CA ASN A 193 7.56 5.44 -18.71
C ASN A 193 6.63 5.76 -17.50
N GLU A 194 7.22 5.87 -16.35
CA GLU A 194 6.51 6.06 -15.08
C GLU A 194 5.76 7.40 -15.03
N ILE A 195 6.36 8.48 -15.55
CA ILE A 195 5.78 9.82 -15.46
C ILE A 195 4.40 9.93 -16.13
N PRO A 196 4.20 9.54 -17.41
CA PRO A 196 2.87 9.55 -18.02
C PRO A 196 1.89 8.62 -17.32
N ALA A 197 2.36 7.46 -16.83
CA ALA A 197 1.51 6.52 -16.10
C ALA A 197 1.00 7.12 -14.79
N ALA A 198 1.85 7.82 -14.03
CA ALA A 198 1.48 8.53 -12.82
C ALA A 198 0.43 9.61 -13.10
N GLN A 199 0.66 10.43 -14.12
CA GLN A 199 -0.28 11.48 -14.51
C GLN A 199 -1.64 10.93 -14.94
N GLU A 200 -1.65 9.83 -15.68
CA GLU A 200 -2.89 9.18 -16.13
C GLU A 200 -3.70 8.63 -14.94
N ILE A 201 -3.05 7.87 -14.04
CA ILE A 201 -3.74 7.28 -12.89
C ILE A 201 -4.28 8.36 -11.95
N LEU A 202 -3.51 9.43 -11.70
CA LEU A 202 -3.94 10.55 -10.87
C LEU A 202 -5.14 11.30 -11.45
N ARG A 203 -5.24 11.42 -12.79
CA ARG A 203 -6.41 12.03 -13.46
C ARG A 203 -7.69 11.20 -13.31
N LEU A 204 -7.58 9.89 -13.06
CA LEU A 204 -8.73 9.00 -12.91
C LEU A 204 -9.21 8.88 -11.45
N MET A 205 -8.37 9.21 -10.47
CA MET A 205 -8.69 9.13 -9.06
C MET A 205 -9.52 10.32 -8.58
N ASP A 206 -10.34 10.13 -7.55
CA ASP A 206 -10.84 11.22 -6.71
C ASP A 206 -9.78 11.54 -5.66
N LEU A 207 -9.23 12.76 -5.74
CA LEU A 207 -8.14 13.22 -4.85
C LEU A 207 -8.63 14.32 -3.88
N LYS A 208 -9.95 14.53 -3.79
CA LYS A 208 -10.51 15.47 -2.81
C LYS A 208 -10.02 15.10 -1.40
N ASP A 209 -9.61 16.11 -0.62
CA ASP A 209 -9.08 15.95 0.74
C ASP A 209 -7.90 14.95 0.84
N THR A 210 -7.08 14.90 -0.22
CA THR A 210 -5.93 13.99 -0.32
C THR A 210 -4.65 14.77 -0.65
N ILE A 211 -3.54 14.41 0.00
CA ILE A 211 -2.20 14.87 -0.33
C ILE A 211 -1.49 13.76 -1.08
N VAL A 212 -1.09 14.05 -2.31
CA VAL A 212 -0.27 13.15 -3.14
C VAL A 212 1.19 13.42 -2.87
N THR A 213 1.94 12.38 -2.54
CA THR A 213 3.40 12.41 -2.43
C THR A 213 4.02 11.58 -3.55
N ALA A 214 5.11 12.05 -4.11
CA ALA A 214 5.85 11.32 -5.12
C ALA A 214 7.35 11.65 -5.05
N ASP A 215 8.15 10.74 -5.61
CA ASP A 215 9.58 10.95 -5.75
C ASP A 215 9.92 12.08 -6.74
N ALA A 216 11.20 12.42 -6.83
CA ALA A 216 11.66 13.51 -7.68
C ALA A 216 11.39 13.28 -9.17
N MET A 217 11.40 12.03 -9.67
CA MET A 217 11.12 11.74 -11.08
C MET A 217 9.70 12.19 -11.46
N ASN A 218 8.76 12.03 -10.54
CA ASN A 218 7.36 12.44 -10.69
C ASN A 218 7.10 13.92 -10.35
N CYS A 219 8.15 14.69 -9.94
CA CYS A 219 8.07 16.13 -9.73
C CYS A 219 8.05 16.86 -11.09
N GLN A 220 6.86 16.94 -11.70
CA GLN A 220 6.61 17.51 -13.02
C GLN A 220 5.43 18.49 -12.95
N LYS A 221 5.45 19.53 -13.82
CA LYS A 221 4.36 20.54 -13.88
C LYS A 221 3.00 19.88 -14.19
N GLU A 222 2.99 18.90 -15.07
CA GLU A 222 1.81 18.12 -15.46
C GLU A 222 1.29 17.24 -14.33
N THR A 223 2.17 16.69 -13.48
CA THR A 223 1.79 15.91 -12.29
C THR A 223 1.12 16.82 -11.27
N ALA A 224 1.70 17.98 -10.97
CA ALA A 224 1.09 19.00 -10.11
C ALA A 224 -0.29 19.43 -10.65
N ALA A 225 -0.39 19.66 -11.96
CA ALA A 225 -1.64 20.03 -12.61
C ALA A 225 -2.70 18.92 -12.55
N ALA A 226 -2.31 17.67 -12.68
CA ALA A 226 -3.20 16.51 -12.56
C ALA A 226 -3.80 16.41 -11.16
N VAL A 227 -2.98 16.54 -10.10
CA VAL A 227 -3.43 16.49 -8.69
C VAL A 227 -4.41 17.63 -8.40
N ILE A 228 -4.02 18.87 -8.70
CA ILE A 228 -4.88 20.05 -8.45
C ILE A 228 -6.17 19.99 -9.26
N GLY A 229 -6.11 19.48 -10.50
CA GLY A 229 -7.28 19.28 -11.35
C GLY A 229 -8.31 18.32 -10.77
N ARG A 230 -7.90 17.45 -9.84
CA ARG A 230 -8.74 16.48 -9.11
C ARG A 230 -9.02 16.91 -7.67
N LYS A 231 -8.82 18.20 -7.34
CA LYS A 231 -9.04 18.82 -6.03
C LYS A 231 -8.16 18.26 -4.90
N GLY A 232 -7.04 17.61 -5.25
CA GLY A 232 -6.02 17.15 -4.31
C GLY A 232 -4.97 18.21 -4.03
N ASP A 233 -4.15 17.93 -3.03
CA ASP A 233 -2.91 18.64 -2.74
C ASP A 233 -1.70 17.77 -3.03
N TYR A 234 -0.52 18.38 -3.13
CA TYR A 234 0.71 17.64 -3.36
C TYR A 234 1.87 18.07 -2.45
N VAL A 235 2.75 17.13 -2.17
CA VAL A 235 4.08 17.30 -1.59
C VAL A 235 5.04 16.46 -2.44
N LEU A 236 5.72 17.08 -3.42
CA LEU A 236 6.57 16.41 -4.38
C LEU A 236 8.04 16.65 -4.04
N ALA A 237 8.85 15.58 -4.05
CA ALA A 237 10.28 15.69 -3.80
C ALA A 237 10.97 16.41 -4.96
N LEU A 238 11.83 17.38 -4.65
CA LEU A 238 12.59 18.16 -5.62
C LEU A 238 14.07 17.77 -5.56
N LYS A 239 14.63 17.38 -6.68
CA LYS A 239 16.04 16.99 -6.84
C LYS A 239 16.59 17.46 -8.19
N GLY A 240 17.75 16.92 -8.57
CA GLY A 240 18.47 17.27 -9.80
C GLY A 240 17.74 17.00 -11.13
N ASN A 241 16.55 16.38 -11.15
CA ASN A 241 15.69 16.32 -12.34
C ASN A 241 15.11 17.70 -12.72
N GLN A 242 15.11 18.65 -11.79
CA GLN A 242 14.77 20.06 -11.98
C GLN A 242 15.95 20.92 -11.47
N PRO A 243 17.10 20.93 -12.16
CA PRO A 243 18.38 21.35 -11.57
C PRO A 243 18.37 22.81 -11.09
N LEU A 244 17.95 23.75 -11.92
CA LEU A 244 17.89 25.18 -11.55
C LEU A 244 16.93 25.42 -10.38
N PHE A 245 15.75 24.82 -10.44
CA PHE A 245 14.76 24.95 -9.38
C PHE A 245 15.26 24.38 -8.05
N TYR A 246 15.92 23.22 -8.11
CA TYR A 246 16.53 22.59 -6.95
C TYR A 246 17.60 23.46 -6.31
N GLU A 247 18.50 24.05 -7.12
CA GLU A 247 19.57 24.92 -6.64
C GLU A 247 19.02 26.20 -6.00
N GLU A 248 18.00 26.82 -6.61
CA GLU A 248 17.35 28.01 -6.05
C GLU A 248 16.68 27.73 -4.70
N VAL A 249 15.93 26.63 -4.57
CA VAL A 249 15.28 26.24 -3.31
C VAL A 249 16.33 25.85 -2.26
N MET A 250 17.39 25.13 -2.65
CA MET A 250 18.50 24.80 -1.76
C MET A 250 19.20 26.07 -1.23
N ALA A 251 19.53 27.01 -2.10
CA ALA A 251 20.16 28.28 -1.71
C ALA A 251 19.26 29.09 -0.78
N PHE A 252 17.96 29.11 -1.01
CA PHE A 252 17.00 29.78 -0.13
C PHE A 252 17.04 29.19 1.28
N PHE A 253 17.01 27.85 1.44
CA PHE A 253 17.07 27.22 2.74
C PHE A 253 18.46 27.26 3.39
N ASP A 254 19.55 27.45 2.65
CA ASP A 254 20.90 27.57 3.19
C ASP A 254 21.23 28.96 3.74
N THR A 255 20.40 29.96 3.46
CA THR A 255 20.47 31.29 4.05
C THR A 255 20.01 31.31 5.52
N GLU A 256 19.94 32.47 6.15
CA GLU A 256 19.47 32.63 7.54
C GLU A 256 17.98 32.28 7.77
N CYS A 257 17.24 31.96 6.72
CA CYS A 257 15.79 31.70 6.82
C CYS A 257 15.45 30.55 7.80
N LYS A 258 16.31 29.54 7.96
CA LYS A 258 16.10 28.45 8.94
C LYS A 258 15.97 28.97 10.37
N GLY A 259 16.74 29.99 10.73
CA GLY A 259 16.68 30.61 12.05
C GLY A 259 15.37 31.33 12.32
N GLU A 260 14.83 31.98 11.30
CA GLU A 260 13.53 32.66 11.38
C GLU A 260 12.37 31.68 11.36
N LEU A 261 12.41 30.66 10.49
CA LEU A 261 11.37 29.61 10.40
C LEU A 261 11.20 28.84 11.71
N ARG A 262 12.30 28.61 12.46
CA ARG A 262 12.24 27.99 13.80
C ARG A 262 11.44 28.81 14.82
N LYS A 263 11.34 30.12 14.62
CA LYS A 263 10.60 31.03 15.52
C LYS A 263 9.12 31.19 15.09
N ARG A 264 8.79 30.87 13.84
CA ARG A 264 7.44 30.99 13.28
C ARG A 264 6.61 29.77 13.60
N LYS A 265 5.43 29.97 14.17
CA LYS A 265 4.48 28.91 14.47
C LYS A 265 4.00 28.24 13.18
N GLY A 266 4.03 26.92 13.14
CA GLY A 266 3.57 26.14 11.98
C GLY A 266 4.62 25.91 10.88
N CYS A 267 5.82 26.53 10.99
CA CYS A 267 6.87 26.45 9.97
C CYS A 267 8.01 25.50 10.31
N TYR A 268 8.11 25.05 11.57
CA TYR A 268 9.18 24.20 12.04
C TYR A 268 8.72 23.13 13.02
N GLN A 269 9.25 21.92 12.85
CA GLN A 269 9.09 20.81 13.79
C GLN A 269 10.36 19.96 13.82
N LYS A 270 10.64 19.34 14.99
CA LYS A 270 11.76 18.43 15.18
C LYS A 270 11.29 17.13 15.80
N THR A 271 11.76 16.01 15.24
CA THR A 271 11.56 14.67 15.81
C THR A 271 12.89 14.00 16.08
N VAL A 272 12.92 13.11 17.09
CA VAL A 272 14.09 12.31 17.47
C VAL A 272 13.61 10.88 17.69
N GLU A 273 14.16 9.93 16.93
CA GLU A 273 13.70 8.54 16.92
C GLU A 273 14.87 7.56 16.77
N PRO A 274 14.81 6.36 17.37
CA PRO A 274 15.73 5.27 17.03
C PRO A 274 15.58 4.85 15.56
N GLU A 275 16.68 4.73 14.83
CA GLU A 275 16.67 4.28 13.44
C GLU A 275 17.99 3.57 13.09
N HIS A 276 17.91 2.36 12.53
CA HIS A 276 19.06 1.56 12.04
C HIS A 276 20.23 1.44 13.02
N GLY A 277 19.92 1.24 14.31
CA GLY A 277 20.92 1.12 15.37
C GLY A 277 21.54 2.45 15.84
N GLY A 278 21.04 3.59 15.35
CA GLY A 278 21.43 4.93 15.75
C GLY A 278 20.23 5.77 16.20
N ILE A 279 20.47 7.05 16.39
CA ILE A 279 19.44 8.05 16.70
C ILE A 279 19.31 8.98 15.50
N ALA A 280 18.13 8.99 14.88
CA ALA A 280 17.79 9.91 13.81
C ALA A 280 17.09 11.16 14.37
N THR A 281 17.66 12.32 14.09
CA THR A 281 17.04 13.62 14.31
C THR A 281 16.57 14.15 12.97
N ARG A 282 15.27 14.50 12.86
CA ARG A 282 14.71 15.15 11.68
C ARG A 282 14.19 16.52 12.04
N GLU A 283 14.55 17.51 11.25
CA GLU A 283 14.06 18.88 11.33
C GLU A 283 13.28 19.17 10.05
N TYR A 284 12.00 19.52 10.21
CA TYR A 284 11.07 19.85 9.14
C TYR A 284 10.88 21.35 9.07
N TYR A 285 10.94 21.90 7.89
CA TYR A 285 10.73 23.31 7.62
C TYR A 285 9.74 23.44 6.45
N ILE A 286 8.81 24.38 6.55
CA ILE A 286 7.90 24.74 5.46
C ILE A 286 7.69 26.25 5.45
N THR A 287 7.57 26.84 4.25
CA THR A 287 7.33 28.28 4.12
C THR A 287 6.54 28.62 2.88
N GLU A 288 5.62 29.59 3.00
CA GLU A 288 4.90 30.24 1.89
C GLU A 288 5.66 31.41 1.28
N ASP A 289 6.86 31.72 1.77
CA ASP A 289 7.72 32.73 1.16
C ASP A 289 8.32 32.22 -0.14
N ILE A 290 7.50 32.16 -1.19
CA ILE A 290 7.83 31.70 -2.54
C ILE A 290 7.85 32.86 -3.56
N GLY A 291 7.69 34.10 -3.08
CA GLY A 291 7.59 35.30 -3.95
C GLY A 291 8.80 35.51 -4.85
N TRP A 292 9.97 35.11 -4.38
CA TRP A 292 11.24 35.19 -5.08
C TRP A 292 11.36 34.24 -6.27
N TYR A 293 10.63 33.11 -6.29
CA TYR A 293 10.68 32.14 -7.38
C TYR A 293 9.88 32.64 -8.60
N SER A 294 10.59 32.98 -9.66
CA SER A 294 10.00 33.63 -10.84
C SER A 294 9.02 32.74 -11.61
N GLU A 295 9.30 31.43 -11.67
CA GLU A 295 8.47 30.45 -12.42
C GLU A 295 7.31 29.87 -11.61
N ARG A 296 7.02 30.37 -10.38
CA ARG A 296 5.98 29.81 -9.52
C ARG A 296 4.62 29.65 -10.19
N LYS A 297 4.28 30.53 -11.14
CA LYS A 297 2.98 30.46 -11.86
C LYS A 297 2.88 29.29 -12.84
N GLN A 298 4.00 28.68 -13.22
CA GLN A 298 4.03 27.52 -14.11
C GLN A 298 3.69 26.22 -13.33
N TRP A 299 3.79 26.24 -12.00
CA TRP A 299 3.46 25.13 -11.14
C TRP A 299 2.06 25.31 -10.55
N LYS A 300 1.09 24.60 -11.11
CA LYS A 300 -0.30 24.75 -10.68
C LYS A 300 -0.46 24.41 -9.20
N GLY A 301 -0.99 25.36 -8.43
CA GLY A 301 -1.24 25.20 -7.00
C GLY A 301 -0.02 25.30 -6.09
N LEU A 302 1.17 25.66 -6.58
CA LEU A 302 2.36 25.86 -5.74
C LEU A 302 2.10 26.97 -4.72
N LYS A 303 2.23 26.63 -3.43
CA LYS A 303 2.02 27.55 -2.29
C LYS A 303 3.22 27.66 -1.38
N SER A 304 3.97 26.58 -1.20
CA SER A 304 5.06 26.55 -0.25
C SER A 304 6.23 25.68 -0.70
N PHE A 305 7.40 25.92 -0.09
CA PHE A 305 8.56 25.04 -0.17
C PHE A 305 8.77 24.36 1.17
N GLY A 306 9.12 23.07 1.13
CA GLY A 306 9.45 22.27 2.30
C GLY A 306 10.90 21.78 2.27
N MET A 307 11.49 21.62 3.46
CA MET A 307 12.80 20.98 3.63
C MET A 307 12.77 20.02 4.81
N VAL A 308 13.35 18.84 4.62
CA VAL A 308 13.65 17.88 5.70
C VAL A 308 15.16 17.75 5.84
N HIS A 309 15.68 18.12 7.01
CA HIS A 309 17.07 17.90 7.36
C HIS A 309 17.16 16.73 8.32
N LYS A 310 17.74 15.63 7.86
CA LYS A 310 17.94 14.39 8.63
C LYS A 310 19.40 14.29 9.08
N LYS A 311 19.61 13.95 10.36
CA LYS A 311 20.90 13.59 10.94
C LYS A 311 20.76 12.23 11.62
N ILE A 312 21.66 11.32 11.36
CA ILE A 312 21.75 10.03 12.07
C ILE A 312 23.07 10.02 12.82
N GLU A 313 23.00 9.78 14.12
CA GLU A 313 24.17 9.53 14.97
C GLU A 313 24.21 8.04 15.30
N LYS A 314 25.29 7.36 14.86
CA LYS A 314 25.49 5.93 15.09
C LYS A 314 26.29 5.68 16.39
N PRO A 315 26.21 4.47 16.98
CA PRO A 315 26.94 4.13 18.20
C PRO A 315 28.48 4.25 18.07
N ASP A 316 29.01 4.12 16.86
CA ASP A 316 30.43 4.28 16.55
C ASP A 316 30.89 5.75 16.48
N GLY A 317 29.99 6.70 16.73
CA GLY A 317 30.24 8.13 16.65
C GLY A 317 30.15 8.71 15.22
N SER A 318 29.93 7.89 14.21
CA SER A 318 29.75 8.38 12.84
C SER A 318 28.41 9.14 12.69
N ARG A 319 28.42 10.14 11.82
CA ARG A 319 27.27 11.01 11.58
C ARG A 319 26.95 11.07 10.09
N GLU A 320 25.70 10.78 9.75
CA GLU A 320 25.16 10.97 8.40
C GLU A 320 24.22 12.16 8.40
N LYS A 321 24.29 12.97 7.33
CA LYS A 321 23.39 14.13 7.13
C LYS A 321 22.81 14.07 5.74
N GLU A 322 21.52 14.34 5.64
CA GLU A 322 20.80 14.42 4.39
C GLU A 322 19.81 15.59 4.43
N CYS A 323 19.75 16.37 3.34
CA CYS A 323 18.71 17.38 3.14
C CYS A 323 17.86 16.96 1.94
N ARG A 324 16.54 17.06 2.10
CA ARG A 324 15.55 16.83 1.02
C ARG A 324 14.66 18.04 0.90
N TYR A 325 14.40 18.46 -0.32
CA TYR A 325 13.58 19.60 -0.62
C TYR A 325 12.30 19.18 -1.33
N TYR A 326 11.24 19.97 -1.14
CA TYR A 326 9.91 19.65 -1.63
C TYR A 326 9.22 20.89 -2.16
N ILE A 327 8.39 20.71 -3.17
CA ILE A 327 7.40 21.69 -3.61
C ILE A 327 6.02 21.23 -3.13
N CYS A 328 5.22 22.17 -2.62
CA CYS A 328 3.98 21.83 -1.96
C CYS A 328 2.83 22.74 -2.41
N SER A 329 1.63 22.19 -2.49
CA SER A 329 0.39 22.96 -2.64
C SER A 329 -0.32 23.20 -1.30
N ILE A 330 0.14 22.59 -0.22
CA ILE A 330 -0.30 22.89 1.15
C ILE A 330 0.35 24.19 1.64
N GLY A 331 -0.29 24.83 2.62
CA GLY A 331 0.22 26.05 3.27
C GLY A 331 1.27 25.79 4.35
N GLU A 332 1.59 26.82 5.13
CA GLU A 332 2.52 26.73 6.28
C GLU A 332 1.93 25.90 7.43
N ASN A 333 1.86 24.58 7.22
CA ASN A 333 1.45 23.61 8.21
C ASN A 333 2.52 22.51 8.30
N VAL A 334 3.46 22.66 9.21
CA VAL A 334 4.59 21.73 9.34
C VAL A 334 4.17 20.34 9.79
N GLU A 335 3.08 20.18 10.54
CA GLU A 335 2.55 18.89 10.94
C GLU A 335 2.02 18.11 9.73
N GLU A 336 1.27 18.79 8.85
CA GLU A 336 0.78 18.22 7.60
C GLU A 336 1.93 17.88 6.64
N PHE A 337 2.93 18.77 6.55
CA PHE A 337 4.14 18.53 5.76
C PHE A 337 4.96 17.34 6.28
N GLU A 338 5.22 17.26 7.59
CA GLU A 338 5.92 16.11 8.20
C GLU A 338 5.22 14.81 7.85
N ARG A 339 3.91 14.76 8.08
CA ARG A 339 3.09 13.58 7.83
C ARG A 339 3.18 13.15 6.36
N ALA A 340 3.09 14.11 5.42
CA ALA A 340 3.19 13.84 4.00
C ALA A 340 4.60 13.37 3.59
N ALA A 341 5.65 14.08 4.01
CA ALA A 341 7.02 13.75 3.70
C ALA A 341 7.44 12.38 4.26
N ARG A 342 6.96 12.02 5.47
CA ARG A 342 7.18 10.69 6.06
C ARG A 342 6.32 9.61 5.40
N GLY A 343 5.09 9.97 5.05
CA GLY A 343 4.14 9.04 4.42
C GLY A 343 4.67 8.46 3.11
N HIS A 344 5.47 9.22 2.36
CA HIS A 344 6.07 8.71 1.12
C HIS A 344 6.90 7.42 1.33
N TRP A 345 7.59 7.29 2.46
CA TRP A 345 8.33 6.07 2.81
C TRP A 345 7.44 4.85 3.10
N GLY A 346 6.14 5.09 3.31
CA GLY A 346 5.17 4.02 3.51
C GLY A 346 5.08 3.07 2.32
N VAL A 347 5.13 3.57 1.08
CA VAL A 347 5.09 2.75 -0.12
C VAL A 347 6.34 1.87 -0.24
N GLU A 348 7.53 2.41 0.05
CA GLU A 348 8.77 1.64 0.01
C GLU A 348 8.78 0.54 1.08
N ASN A 349 8.49 0.87 2.34
CA ASN A 349 8.63 -0.04 3.48
C ASN A 349 7.47 -1.02 3.64
N ASN A 350 6.24 -0.58 3.43
CA ASN A 350 5.05 -1.37 3.68
C ASN A 350 4.54 -2.09 2.42
N LEU A 351 4.89 -1.62 1.22
CA LEU A 351 4.52 -2.29 -0.02
C LEU A 351 5.73 -2.94 -0.70
N HIS A 352 6.70 -2.17 -1.21
CA HIS A 352 7.75 -2.68 -2.10
C HIS A 352 8.67 -3.67 -1.38
N TRP A 353 9.21 -3.29 -0.23
CA TRP A 353 10.08 -4.18 0.56
C TRP A 353 9.35 -5.46 0.99
N GLN A 354 8.09 -5.35 1.41
CA GLN A 354 7.30 -6.52 1.80
C GLN A 354 7.04 -7.46 0.61
N MET A 355 6.72 -6.91 -0.56
CA MET A 355 6.52 -7.70 -1.77
C MET A 355 7.78 -8.51 -2.10
N ASP A 356 8.98 -7.93 -1.99
CA ASP A 356 10.23 -8.61 -2.32
C ASP A 356 10.67 -9.58 -1.22
N PHE A 357 10.68 -9.11 0.02
CA PHE A 357 11.21 -9.89 1.14
C PHE A 357 10.24 -10.97 1.62
N THR A 358 8.96 -10.62 1.79
CA THR A 358 7.95 -11.51 2.37
C THR A 358 7.27 -12.37 1.32
N PHE A 359 6.97 -11.81 0.14
CA PHE A 359 6.22 -12.49 -0.93
C PHE A 359 7.09 -12.93 -2.10
N LYS A 360 8.40 -12.70 -2.04
CA LYS A 360 9.39 -13.11 -3.07
C LYS A 360 8.98 -12.67 -4.49
N ASP A 361 8.44 -11.45 -4.62
CA ASP A 361 7.93 -10.96 -5.90
C ASP A 361 9.03 -10.84 -6.96
N ASP A 362 10.23 -10.43 -6.55
CA ASP A 362 11.42 -10.38 -7.40
C ASP A 362 11.91 -11.76 -7.87
N LYS A 363 11.41 -12.87 -7.31
CA LYS A 363 11.70 -14.24 -7.75
C LYS A 363 10.59 -14.83 -8.62
N ASN A 364 9.57 -14.04 -8.96
CA ASN A 364 8.48 -14.50 -9.81
C ASN A 364 8.98 -14.74 -11.25
N THR A 365 9.09 -16.00 -11.62
CA THR A 365 9.53 -16.45 -12.95
C THR A 365 8.36 -16.83 -13.87
N SER A 366 7.13 -16.42 -13.55
CA SER A 366 5.94 -16.76 -14.33
C SER A 366 6.10 -16.31 -15.80
N MET A 367 5.96 -17.28 -16.73
CA MET A 367 6.17 -17.02 -18.17
C MET A 367 5.09 -16.14 -18.79
N ALA A 368 3.84 -16.26 -18.31
CA ALA A 368 2.73 -15.47 -18.81
C ALA A 368 2.69 -14.11 -18.10
N ARG A 369 2.92 -13.03 -18.82
CA ARG A 369 2.91 -11.65 -18.30
C ARG A 369 1.65 -11.32 -17.50
N THR A 370 0.47 -11.63 -18.01
CA THR A 370 -0.81 -11.40 -17.31
C THR A 370 -0.90 -12.27 -16.06
N GLY A 371 -0.42 -13.51 -16.10
CA GLY A 371 -0.35 -14.40 -14.93
C GLY A 371 0.54 -13.83 -13.83
N ALA A 372 1.71 -13.30 -14.19
CA ALA A 372 2.62 -12.64 -13.25
C ALA A 372 1.97 -11.40 -12.61
N LYS A 373 1.27 -10.56 -13.40
CA LYS A 373 0.53 -9.39 -12.93
C LYS A 373 -0.58 -9.76 -11.94
N ASN A 374 -1.40 -10.74 -12.29
CA ASN A 374 -2.52 -11.16 -11.46
C ASN A 374 -2.06 -11.87 -10.18
N LEU A 375 -0.98 -12.64 -10.21
CA LEU A 375 -0.35 -13.19 -9.02
C LEU A 375 0.20 -12.07 -8.10
N GLN A 376 0.78 -11.02 -8.67
CA GLN A 376 1.22 -9.84 -7.91
C GLN A 376 0.03 -9.15 -7.22
N ILE A 377 -1.12 -9.03 -7.89
CA ILE A 377 -2.36 -8.50 -7.28
C ILE A 377 -2.77 -9.35 -6.09
N MET A 378 -2.81 -10.68 -6.24
CA MET A 378 -3.16 -11.59 -5.15
C MET A 378 -2.21 -11.45 -3.95
N LYS A 379 -0.90 -11.33 -4.20
CA LYS A 379 0.09 -11.07 -3.16
C LYS A 379 -0.16 -9.74 -2.43
N LYS A 380 -0.52 -8.68 -3.15
CA LYS A 380 -0.85 -7.36 -2.56
C LYS A 380 -2.10 -7.40 -1.69
N ILE A 381 -3.12 -8.18 -2.07
CA ILE A 381 -4.33 -8.38 -1.25
C ILE A 381 -3.95 -9.05 0.07
N VAL A 382 -3.21 -10.14 -0.01
CA VAL A 382 -2.75 -10.87 1.19
C VAL A 382 -1.86 -9.98 2.06
N LEU A 383 -0.97 -9.20 1.44
CA LEU A 383 -0.15 -8.22 2.16
C LEU A 383 -1.01 -7.19 2.91
N SER A 384 -2.04 -6.65 2.27
CA SER A 384 -2.96 -5.69 2.89
C SER A 384 -3.70 -6.31 4.08
N ILE A 385 -4.26 -7.50 3.93
CA ILE A 385 -4.93 -8.22 5.03
C ILE A 385 -3.98 -8.47 6.20
N LEU A 386 -2.75 -8.93 5.93
CA LEU A 386 -1.74 -9.09 6.98
C LEU A 386 -1.36 -7.75 7.63
N GLY A 387 -1.34 -6.67 6.86
CA GLY A 387 -1.10 -5.31 7.38
C GLY A 387 -2.17 -4.87 8.38
N LEU A 388 -3.43 -5.17 8.10
CA LEU A 388 -4.55 -4.82 8.98
C LEU A 388 -4.46 -5.50 10.35
N VAL A 389 -3.94 -6.73 10.43
CA VAL A 389 -3.86 -7.51 11.68
C VAL A 389 -2.48 -7.52 12.33
N LYS A 390 -1.46 -7.00 11.68
CA LYS A 390 -0.05 -7.11 12.08
C LYS A 390 0.22 -6.68 13.52
N GLU A 391 -0.35 -5.56 13.95
CA GLU A 391 -0.13 -5.02 15.29
C GLU A 391 -0.68 -5.94 16.39
N SER A 392 -1.75 -6.69 16.11
CA SER A 392 -2.31 -7.67 17.05
C SER A 392 -1.39 -8.88 17.23
N TYR A 393 -0.64 -9.26 16.19
CA TYR A 393 0.33 -10.37 16.28
C TYR A 393 1.67 -9.96 16.91
N LYS A 394 2.03 -8.69 16.92
CA LYS A 394 3.31 -8.15 17.47
C LYS A 394 4.57 -8.84 16.91
N ILE A 395 4.47 -9.44 15.73
CA ILE A 395 5.58 -10.11 15.02
C ILE A 395 5.64 -9.64 13.56
N SER A 396 6.70 -10.00 12.84
CA SER A 396 6.85 -9.62 11.42
C SER A 396 5.85 -10.35 10.52
N MET A 397 5.42 -9.74 9.42
CA MET A 397 4.52 -10.37 8.43
C MET A 397 5.06 -11.71 7.91
N LYS A 398 6.36 -11.81 7.68
CA LYS A 398 7.01 -13.08 7.31
C LYS A 398 6.81 -14.15 8.38
N ARG A 399 6.91 -13.79 9.66
CA ARG A 399 6.71 -14.71 10.76
C ARG A 399 5.24 -15.09 10.91
N ILE A 400 4.31 -14.14 10.72
CA ILE A 400 2.86 -14.46 10.70
C ILE A 400 2.57 -15.53 9.65
N ARG A 401 3.04 -15.35 8.40
CA ARG A 401 2.83 -16.34 7.33
C ARG A 401 3.45 -17.71 7.67
N TYR A 402 4.62 -17.73 8.28
CA TYR A 402 5.24 -18.95 8.73
C TYR A 402 4.41 -19.65 9.80
N GLU A 403 3.98 -18.96 10.84
CA GLU A 403 3.11 -19.51 11.90
C GLU A 403 1.78 -20.00 11.35
N LEU A 404 1.16 -19.26 10.44
CA LEU A 404 -0.03 -19.73 9.72
C LEU A 404 0.24 -20.99 8.92
N SER A 405 1.42 -21.20 8.35
CA SER A 405 1.75 -22.43 7.62
C SER A 405 1.87 -23.66 8.51
N LEU A 406 2.18 -23.49 9.79
CA LEU A 406 2.31 -24.58 10.77
C LEU A 406 0.95 -25.06 11.31
N ASP A 407 0.07 -24.14 11.69
CA ASP A 407 -1.31 -24.41 12.12
C ASP A 407 -2.30 -23.62 11.25
N TYR A 408 -2.42 -24.05 10.01
CA TYR A 408 -3.09 -23.27 8.98
C TYR A 408 -4.57 -23.04 9.26
N GLU A 409 -5.28 -24.12 9.55
CA GLU A 409 -6.75 -24.10 9.59
C GLU A 409 -7.26 -23.21 10.72
N ASN A 410 -6.76 -23.43 11.93
CA ASN A 410 -7.13 -22.61 13.09
C ASN A 410 -6.57 -21.20 12.99
N GLY A 411 -5.33 -21.05 12.53
CA GLY A 411 -4.66 -19.76 12.42
C GLY A 411 -5.35 -18.81 11.46
N VAL A 412 -5.68 -19.28 10.25
CA VAL A 412 -6.35 -18.46 9.23
C VAL A 412 -7.76 -18.08 9.63
N GLU A 413 -8.54 -19.04 10.16
CA GLU A 413 -9.90 -18.75 10.61
C GLU A 413 -9.92 -17.73 11.75
N LYS A 414 -9.03 -17.85 12.73
CA LYS A 414 -8.87 -16.84 13.79
C LYS A 414 -8.47 -15.48 13.22
N MET A 415 -7.47 -15.45 12.34
CA MET A 415 -6.99 -14.20 11.76
C MET A 415 -8.09 -13.46 10.98
N LEU A 416 -8.81 -14.17 10.13
CA LEU A 416 -9.87 -13.55 9.33
C LEU A 416 -11.07 -13.15 10.20
N SER A 417 -11.35 -13.86 11.27
CA SER A 417 -12.40 -13.49 12.23
C SER A 417 -12.14 -12.16 12.95
N MET A 418 -10.87 -11.75 13.09
CA MET A 418 -10.54 -10.42 13.64
C MET A 418 -11.02 -9.27 12.74
N LEU A 419 -11.19 -9.52 11.45
CA LEU A 419 -11.62 -8.54 10.46
C LEU A 419 -13.13 -8.67 10.13
N ASP A 420 -13.85 -9.56 10.81
CA ASP A 420 -15.25 -9.78 10.55
C ASP A 420 -16.13 -8.68 11.18
N ILE A 421 -16.79 -7.89 10.33
CA ILE A 421 -17.62 -6.76 10.75
C ILE A 421 -18.74 -7.19 11.70
N ASP A 422 -19.39 -8.31 11.45
CA ASP A 422 -20.51 -8.78 12.27
C ASP A 422 -20.04 -9.26 13.64
N SER A 423 -18.87 -9.88 13.72
CA SER A 423 -18.24 -10.24 14.99
C SER A 423 -17.88 -9.01 15.82
N ILE A 424 -17.33 -8.00 15.19
CA ILE A 424 -16.96 -6.73 15.82
C ILE A 424 -18.22 -6.01 16.34
N LYS A 425 -19.27 -5.89 15.51
CA LYS A 425 -20.55 -5.31 15.92
C LYS A 425 -21.13 -6.01 17.14
N LYS A 426 -21.18 -7.34 17.14
CA LYS A 426 -21.69 -8.13 18.29
C LYS A 426 -20.89 -7.86 19.55
N HIS A 427 -19.57 -7.76 19.44
CA HIS A 427 -18.68 -7.47 20.55
C HIS A 427 -18.96 -6.09 21.16
N TYR A 428 -19.12 -5.05 20.32
CA TYR A 428 -19.48 -3.69 20.76
C TYR A 428 -20.86 -3.62 21.45
N ILE A 429 -21.86 -4.31 20.89
CA ILE A 429 -23.21 -4.38 21.49
C ILE A 429 -23.15 -5.06 22.87
N GLN A 430 -22.39 -6.14 23.02
CA GLN A 430 -22.24 -6.85 24.30
C GLN A 430 -21.53 -6.00 25.36
N GLN A 431 -20.68 -5.06 24.96
CA GLN A 431 -20.01 -4.12 25.87
C GLN A 431 -20.85 -2.88 26.22
N GLY A 432 -22.04 -2.72 25.64
CA GLY A 432 -22.91 -1.56 25.88
C GLY A 432 -22.42 -0.26 25.19
N ASN A 433 -21.52 -0.36 24.24
CA ASN A 433 -20.92 0.79 23.55
C ASN A 433 -21.69 1.24 22.29
N LEU A 434 -22.79 0.54 21.93
CA LEU A 434 -23.68 0.87 20.83
C LEU A 434 -25.13 0.88 21.34
N LEU A 435 -25.56 1.98 21.93
CA LEU A 435 -26.94 2.41 22.09
C LEU A 435 -27.04 3.91 21.85
#